data_1278eb815a121531d11ff0a7b98b0799
#
_entry.id   1278eb815a121531d11ff0a7b98b0799
#
_cell.length_a   1.000
_cell.length_b   1.000
_cell.length_c   1.000
_cell.angle_alpha   90.00
_cell.angle_beta   90.00
_cell.angle_gamma   90.00
#
_symmetry.space_group_name_H-M   'P 1'
#
loop_
_entity.id
_entity.type
_entity.pdbx_description
1 polymer ?
#
loop_
_entity_poly.entity_id
_entity_poly.type
_entity_poly.pdbx_seq_one_letter_code
_entity_poly.pdbx_strand_id
1 'polypeptide(L)'
;MENSLSRMRPHLVSEWSEKNFPLTPDTVTFGSNKTVWWKGACGHEWQTSIKARSAGEQCPICSGARVLRGYNDFESKFPELAKEWSPKNEPLRPSMITAATHRKVIWQCKLGHEWTASVKSRTVNGTGCPYCSHNFVLPGFNDLASRFPEIAAEWSERNLPLTPDQVTAFKNIKVWWKCHLGHEWNTLISTRAGGSQCPYCSGIKLLKGFNDLQTKFPSLAIEWSDKNLPLTPDAVNEKSTKNVWWKCRTCGYEWKAVVKARVKGGMCPVCAERAVLQGYNDLGTTDPHLLSEWDYEKNSKWTPSNVSRNSMKVVWWKCGAGHSYRAKITDRTIEQKGCPQCEAEFQQALPQMLIMMYGAQNGITVKSNSDSELGMRLVAYLPELHCAVDIAGATVTEKREQSVKAHICQSNRLGYYLIKRTADTLQMAAEIKTLFIRNHIYLHTDSEKDVQVLRERFLEWKYRNACKLNGKY
;
A
#
# COMPACT_ATOMS: atom_id res chain seq x y z
N MET A 1 -25.00 90.03 21.09
CA MET A 1 -23.82 89.66 21.92
C MET A 1 -22.74 89.07 20.98
N GLU A 2 -21.51 89.54 21.08
CA GLU A 2 -20.42 89.04 20.22
C GLU A 2 -20.16 87.57 20.40
N ASN A 3 -20.35 87.02 21.55
CA ASN A 3 -20.14 85.61 21.93
C ASN A 3 -21.47 84.81 22.01
N SER A 4 -22.52 85.23 21.28
CA SER A 4 -23.77 84.45 21.24
C SER A 4 -23.60 83.08 20.66
N LEU A 5 -24.49 82.16 21.08
CA LEU A 5 -24.49 80.73 20.51
C LEU A 5 -24.73 80.77 19.03
N SER A 6 -25.69 81.57 18.55
CA SER A 6 -26.01 81.71 17.14
C SER A 6 -24.84 82.14 16.29
N ARG A 7 -23.97 82.97 16.79
CA ARG A 7 -22.83 83.52 16.09
C ARG A 7 -21.62 82.56 16.09
N MET A 8 -21.36 82.01 17.27
CA MET A 8 -20.19 81.13 17.47
C MET A 8 -20.38 79.68 17.11
N ARG A 9 -21.64 79.23 17.07
CA ARG A 9 -22.02 77.85 16.75
C ARG A 9 -23.33 77.81 15.91
N PRO A 10 -23.36 78.37 14.68
CA PRO A 10 -24.59 78.57 13.94
C PRO A 10 -25.28 77.24 13.60
N HIS A 11 -24.53 76.15 13.44
CA HIS A 11 -25.04 74.80 13.20
C HIS A 11 -25.90 74.27 14.36
N LEU A 12 -25.71 74.77 15.59
CA LEU A 12 -26.49 74.34 16.75
C LEU A 12 -27.86 75.05 16.87
N VAL A 13 -28.05 76.11 16.12
CA VAL A 13 -29.31 76.85 16.15
C VAL A 13 -30.48 76.00 15.70
N SER A 14 -30.29 75.16 14.70
CA SER A 14 -31.31 74.21 14.22
C SER A 14 -31.70 73.13 15.22
N GLU A 15 -30.86 72.92 16.23
CA GLU A 15 -31.10 71.97 17.32
C GLU A 15 -31.68 72.63 18.59
N TRP A 16 -31.88 73.91 18.57
CA TRP A 16 -32.46 74.66 19.71
C TRP A 16 -33.94 74.37 19.85
N SER A 17 -34.36 73.80 20.98
CA SER A 17 -35.77 73.46 21.21
C SER A 17 -36.61 74.68 21.56
N GLU A 18 -37.82 74.74 21.06
CA GLU A 18 -38.82 75.75 21.37
C GLU A 18 -39.17 75.82 22.89
N LYS A 19 -38.95 74.72 23.58
CA LYS A 19 -39.15 74.59 25.01
C LYS A 19 -38.26 75.54 25.83
N ASN A 20 -37.31 76.22 25.20
CA ASN A 20 -36.40 77.15 25.86
C ASN A 20 -36.98 78.54 25.91
N PHE A 21 -38.13 78.81 25.26
CA PHE A 21 -38.73 80.12 25.31
C PHE A 21 -38.90 80.66 26.76
N PRO A 22 -38.51 81.95 27.08
CA PRO A 22 -38.16 83.03 26.17
C PRO A 22 -36.64 83.09 25.79
N LEU A 23 -35.80 82.15 26.15
CA LEU A 23 -34.39 82.12 25.76
C LEU A 23 -34.23 81.78 24.29
N THR A 24 -33.36 82.53 23.58
CA THR A 24 -33.03 82.28 22.17
C THR A 24 -31.51 82.11 22.02
N PRO A 25 -31.04 81.51 20.96
CA PRO A 25 -29.61 81.32 20.67
C PRO A 25 -28.82 82.66 20.63
N ASP A 26 -29.50 83.76 20.35
CA ASP A 26 -28.91 85.15 20.35
C ASP A 26 -28.71 85.74 21.73
N THR A 27 -29.51 85.25 22.68
CA THR A 27 -29.51 85.82 24.09
C THR A 27 -28.62 85.00 25.06
N VAL A 28 -27.99 83.93 24.58
CA VAL A 28 -27.11 83.08 25.40
C VAL A 28 -25.71 82.98 24.83
N THR A 29 -24.68 82.87 25.66
CA THR A 29 -23.32 82.68 25.19
C THR A 29 -23.01 81.16 24.93
N PHE A 30 -22.18 80.83 23.92
CA PHE A 30 -21.80 79.47 23.60
C PHE A 30 -21.06 78.74 24.77
N GLY A 31 -20.42 79.44 25.69
CA GLY A 31 -19.73 78.88 26.86
C GLY A 31 -20.59 78.81 28.12
N SER A 32 -21.88 79.07 28.05
CA SER A 32 -22.78 79.11 29.20
C SER A 32 -23.00 77.71 29.80
N ASN A 33 -22.91 77.64 31.14
CA ASN A 33 -23.24 76.45 31.91
C ASN A 33 -24.76 76.25 32.08
N LYS A 34 -25.58 77.12 31.51
CA LYS A 34 -27.04 77.01 31.59
C LYS A 34 -27.52 75.77 30.85
N THR A 35 -28.29 74.95 31.53
CA THR A 35 -28.91 73.75 30.94
C THR A 35 -30.17 74.12 30.12
N VAL A 36 -30.23 73.72 28.91
CA VAL A 36 -31.35 74.02 27.97
C VAL A 36 -31.77 72.75 27.25
N TRP A 37 -32.96 72.80 26.59
CA TRP A 37 -33.45 71.73 25.76
C TRP A 37 -32.87 71.80 24.34
N TRP A 38 -32.42 70.64 23.88
CA TRP A 38 -31.93 70.46 22.52
C TRP A 38 -32.81 69.45 21.80
N LYS A 39 -33.06 69.66 20.51
CA LYS A 39 -33.77 68.74 19.64
C LYS A 39 -32.87 68.45 18.44
N GLY A 40 -32.20 67.27 18.45
CA GLY A 40 -31.29 66.88 17.39
C GLY A 40 -32.01 66.50 16.09
N ALA A 41 -31.27 66.43 14.98
CA ALA A 41 -31.76 65.98 13.69
C ALA A 41 -32.29 64.51 13.75
N CYS A 42 -31.91 63.76 14.79
CA CYS A 42 -32.43 62.41 15.08
C CYS A 42 -33.85 62.42 15.72
N GLY A 43 -34.43 63.59 15.95
CA GLY A 43 -35.77 63.74 16.50
C GLY A 43 -35.82 63.63 18.05
N HIS A 44 -34.72 63.25 18.71
CA HIS A 44 -34.66 63.16 20.18
C HIS A 44 -34.52 64.53 20.81
N GLU A 45 -35.18 64.72 21.96
CA GLU A 45 -35.05 65.89 22.80
C GLU A 45 -34.34 65.54 24.11
N TRP A 46 -33.40 66.44 24.52
CA TRP A 46 -32.67 66.23 25.77
C TRP A 46 -32.21 67.54 26.39
N GLN A 47 -31.83 67.51 27.63
CA GLN A 47 -31.25 68.66 28.35
C GLN A 47 -29.75 68.45 28.52
N THR A 48 -28.97 69.44 28.13
CA THR A 48 -27.55 69.55 28.50
C THR A 48 -27.13 71.04 28.52
N SER A 49 -25.98 71.35 29.08
CA SER A 49 -25.50 72.75 29.11
C SER A 49 -25.12 73.24 27.71
N ILE A 50 -25.28 74.51 27.49
CA ILE A 50 -24.88 75.14 26.23
C ILE A 50 -23.41 74.91 25.96
N LYS A 51 -22.56 75.00 26.97
CA LYS A 51 -21.11 74.73 26.93
C LYS A 51 -20.81 73.32 26.48
N ALA A 52 -21.46 72.32 27.06
CA ALA A 52 -21.22 70.88 26.74
C ALA A 52 -21.63 70.58 25.27
N ARG A 53 -22.79 71.09 24.84
CA ARG A 53 -23.24 70.91 23.42
C ARG A 53 -22.33 71.66 22.45
N SER A 54 -21.86 72.85 22.79
CA SER A 54 -20.89 73.64 22.03
C SER A 54 -19.51 73.00 21.95
N ALA A 55 -19.13 72.19 22.94
CA ALA A 55 -17.91 71.37 22.97
C ALA A 55 -18.01 70.07 22.25
N GLY A 56 -19.18 69.76 21.60
CA GLY A 56 -19.37 68.59 20.76
C GLY A 56 -20.12 67.43 21.43
N GLU A 57 -20.71 67.62 22.60
CA GLU A 57 -21.55 66.58 23.21
C GLU A 57 -22.72 66.25 22.30
N GLN A 58 -22.88 64.99 21.96
CA GLN A 58 -23.93 64.51 21.02
C GLN A 58 -25.21 64.12 21.76
N CYS A 59 -26.25 63.80 21.00
CA CYS A 59 -27.50 63.26 21.56
C CYS A 59 -27.21 62.05 22.46
N PRO A 60 -27.55 62.07 23.74
CA PRO A 60 -27.24 61.01 24.71
C PRO A 60 -27.97 59.70 24.44
N ILE A 61 -29.08 59.77 23.65
CA ILE A 61 -29.83 58.57 23.21
C ILE A 61 -29.08 57.91 22.06
N CYS A 62 -28.70 58.68 21.02
CA CYS A 62 -27.98 58.16 19.86
C CYS A 62 -26.57 57.68 20.22
N SER A 63 -25.88 58.39 21.15
CA SER A 63 -24.58 57.94 21.64
C SER A 63 -24.64 56.73 22.61
N GLY A 64 -25.82 56.33 23.05
CA GLY A 64 -26.03 55.24 24.01
C GLY A 64 -25.73 55.64 25.48
N ALA A 65 -25.49 56.93 25.78
CA ALA A 65 -25.29 57.40 27.13
C ALA A 65 -26.55 57.36 27.99
N ARG A 66 -27.73 57.49 27.37
CA ARG A 66 -29.05 57.40 28.00
C ARG A 66 -29.89 56.34 27.29
N VAL A 67 -30.56 55.48 28.05
CA VAL A 67 -31.50 54.50 27.53
C VAL A 67 -32.82 55.17 27.17
N LEU A 68 -33.32 54.87 25.99
CA LEU A 68 -34.70 55.15 25.55
C LEU A 68 -35.35 53.79 25.19
N ARG A 69 -36.30 53.37 26.05
CA ARG A 69 -37.04 52.13 25.89
C ARG A 69 -37.73 52.03 24.51
N GLY A 70 -37.61 50.90 23.83
CA GLY A 70 -38.16 50.70 22.49
C GLY A 70 -37.27 51.23 21.33
N TYR A 71 -36.14 51.93 21.67
CA TYR A 71 -35.29 52.52 20.63
C TYR A 71 -33.83 52.05 20.71
N ASN A 72 -33.12 52.25 21.85
CA ASN A 72 -31.72 51.90 21.99
C ASN A 72 -31.44 50.97 23.19
N ASP A 73 -32.49 50.51 23.83
CA ASP A 73 -32.34 49.54 24.90
C ASP A 73 -31.91 48.15 24.35
N PHE A 74 -31.32 47.38 25.22
CA PHE A 74 -30.77 46.07 24.86
C PHE A 74 -31.86 45.10 24.40
N GLU A 75 -33.04 45.08 25.04
CA GLU A 75 -34.14 44.19 24.72
C GLU A 75 -34.65 44.40 23.27
N SER A 76 -34.82 45.68 22.88
CA SER A 76 -35.28 46.07 21.56
C SER A 76 -34.23 45.82 20.48
N LYS A 77 -32.95 46.01 20.75
CA LYS A 77 -31.86 45.82 19.79
C LYS A 77 -31.42 44.36 19.61
N PHE A 78 -31.54 43.56 20.66
CA PHE A 78 -31.06 42.17 20.71
C PHE A 78 -32.08 41.26 21.38
N PRO A 79 -33.30 41.11 20.79
CA PRO A 79 -34.39 40.36 21.41
C PRO A 79 -34.04 38.86 21.66
N GLU A 80 -33.25 38.25 20.77
CA GLU A 80 -32.83 36.86 20.96
C GLU A 80 -31.83 36.70 22.13
N LEU A 81 -30.91 37.62 22.29
CA LEU A 81 -29.99 37.63 23.44
C LEU A 81 -30.71 38.01 24.74
N ALA A 82 -31.76 38.81 24.68
CA ALA A 82 -32.56 39.16 25.85
C ALA A 82 -33.28 37.91 26.44
N LYS A 83 -33.56 36.87 25.65
CA LYS A 83 -34.08 35.59 26.14
C LYS A 83 -33.10 34.82 27.01
N GLU A 84 -31.81 35.14 26.91
CA GLU A 84 -30.75 34.54 27.75
C GLU A 84 -30.49 35.34 29.02
N TRP A 85 -31.29 36.35 29.32
CA TRP A 85 -31.20 37.15 30.52
C TRP A 85 -31.68 36.37 31.75
N SER A 86 -30.78 36.12 32.72
CA SER A 86 -31.19 35.37 33.92
C SER A 86 -32.14 36.17 34.81
N PRO A 87 -33.20 35.56 35.34
CA PRO A 87 -34.07 36.19 36.35
C PRO A 87 -33.33 36.70 37.60
N LYS A 88 -32.15 36.16 37.87
CA LYS A 88 -31.31 36.58 39.00
C LYS A 88 -30.78 38.01 38.89
N ASN A 89 -30.95 38.67 37.75
CA ASN A 89 -30.55 40.08 37.59
C ASN A 89 -31.58 41.06 38.15
N GLU A 90 -32.78 40.61 38.56
CA GLU A 90 -33.77 41.50 39.13
C GLU A 90 -33.18 42.36 40.26
N PRO A 91 -33.53 43.69 40.34
CA PRO A 91 -34.55 44.36 39.55
C PRO A 91 -34.10 44.87 38.18
N LEU A 92 -32.88 44.60 37.75
CA LEU A 92 -32.33 45.05 36.48
C LEU A 92 -32.93 44.24 35.31
N ARG A 93 -33.53 44.96 34.33
CA ARG A 93 -34.15 44.36 33.14
C ARG A 93 -33.41 44.76 31.87
N PRO A 94 -33.51 43.94 30.78
CA PRO A 94 -32.87 44.23 29.50
C PRO A 94 -33.26 45.59 28.91
N SER A 95 -34.52 46.03 29.12
CA SER A 95 -35.03 47.31 28.67
C SER A 95 -34.47 48.54 29.42
N MET A 96 -33.70 48.31 30.49
CA MET A 96 -33.11 49.39 31.31
C MET A 96 -31.68 49.74 30.97
N ILE A 97 -31.08 49.05 30.00
CA ILE A 97 -29.64 49.24 29.66
C ILE A 97 -29.45 49.28 28.14
N THR A 98 -28.36 49.86 27.69
CA THR A 98 -27.97 49.85 26.28
C THR A 98 -27.08 48.66 25.91
N ALA A 99 -27.06 48.26 24.64
CA ALA A 99 -26.30 47.11 24.14
C ALA A 99 -24.77 47.26 24.29
N ALA A 100 -24.24 48.48 24.36
CA ALA A 100 -22.80 48.73 24.44
C ALA A 100 -22.26 48.84 25.88
N THR A 101 -23.13 48.62 26.88
CA THR A 101 -22.72 48.78 28.28
C THR A 101 -21.70 47.72 28.71
N HIS A 102 -20.70 48.14 29.50
CA HIS A 102 -19.74 47.23 30.13
C HIS A 102 -20.27 46.55 31.41
N ARG A 103 -21.53 46.80 31.78
CA ARG A 103 -22.15 46.21 32.97
C ARG A 103 -22.16 44.69 32.85
N LYS A 104 -21.66 43.99 33.86
CA LYS A 104 -21.71 42.56 33.97
C LYS A 104 -23.08 42.14 34.51
N VAL A 105 -23.68 41.15 33.88
CA VAL A 105 -24.98 40.55 34.24
C VAL A 105 -24.89 39.03 34.16
N ILE A 106 -25.84 38.38 34.80
CA ILE A 106 -25.95 36.90 34.75
C ILE A 106 -26.74 36.55 33.51
N TRP A 107 -26.19 35.66 32.70
CA TRP A 107 -26.81 35.08 31.50
C TRP A 107 -27.23 33.64 31.76
N GLN A 108 -28.27 33.17 31.12
CA GLN A 108 -28.71 31.76 31.15
C GLN A 108 -28.93 31.26 29.75
N CYS A 109 -28.18 30.25 29.28
CA CYS A 109 -28.37 29.69 27.98
C CYS A 109 -29.57 28.71 27.94
N LYS A 110 -29.94 28.25 26.74
CA LYS A 110 -31.06 27.31 26.52
C LYS A 110 -30.92 25.97 27.28
N LEU A 111 -29.69 25.59 27.66
CA LEU A 111 -29.42 24.37 28.44
C LEU A 111 -29.41 24.67 29.98
N GLY A 112 -29.78 25.88 30.39
CA GLY A 112 -29.87 26.24 31.80
C GLY A 112 -28.54 26.69 32.46
N HIS A 113 -27.41 26.69 31.71
CA HIS A 113 -26.14 27.17 32.32
C HIS A 113 -26.16 28.65 32.58
N GLU A 114 -25.72 29.02 33.78
CA GLU A 114 -25.61 30.43 34.19
C GLU A 114 -24.15 30.86 34.22
N TRP A 115 -23.90 32.10 33.76
CA TRP A 115 -22.58 32.69 33.82
C TRP A 115 -22.66 34.24 33.86
N THR A 116 -21.61 34.88 34.32
CA THR A 116 -21.52 36.33 34.37
C THR A 116 -20.67 36.83 33.20
N ALA A 117 -21.23 37.71 32.37
CA ALA A 117 -20.50 38.38 31.30
C ALA A 117 -21.02 39.82 31.11
N SER A 118 -20.19 40.74 30.55
CA SER A 118 -20.67 42.06 30.20
C SER A 118 -21.63 42.02 29.01
N VAL A 119 -22.60 42.93 29.00
CA VAL A 119 -23.54 43.02 27.85
C VAL A 119 -22.78 43.26 26.56
N LYS A 120 -21.79 44.18 26.55
CA LYS A 120 -20.95 44.45 25.40
C LYS A 120 -20.23 43.19 24.88
N SER A 121 -19.74 42.33 25.75
CA SER A 121 -19.09 41.07 25.37
C SER A 121 -20.03 40.15 24.57
N ARG A 122 -21.31 40.15 24.93
CA ARG A 122 -22.33 39.36 24.26
C ARG A 122 -22.75 39.97 22.92
N THR A 123 -22.92 41.31 22.89
CA THR A 123 -23.46 42.04 21.71
C THR A 123 -22.42 42.34 20.65
N VAL A 124 -21.21 42.76 21.04
CA VAL A 124 -20.14 43.21 20.14
C VAL A 124 -19.19 42.05 19.82
N ASN A 125 -18.77 41.28 20.82
CA ASN A 125 -17.79 40.23 20.65
C ASN A 125 -18.44 38.86 20.34
N GLY A 126 -19.77 38.75 20.37
CA GLY A 126 -20.49 37.51 20.06
C GLY A 126 -20.18 36.33 21.01
N THR A 127 -19.67 36.57 22.21
CA THR A 127 -19.31 35.50 23.14
C THR A 127 -20.54 34.72 23.58
N GLY A 128 -20.51 33.39 23.49
CA GLY A 128 -21.57 32.50 23.95
C GLY A 128 -21.43 32.01 25.37
N CYS A 129 -22.22 31.03 25.76
CA CYS A 129 -22.08 30.32 27.00
C CYS A 129 -20.70 29.66 27.11
N PRO A 130 -19.86 29.95 28.14
CA PRO A 130 -18.53 29.40 28.27
C PRO A 130 -18.50 27.88 28.51
N TYR A 131 -19.57 27.32 29.04
CA TYR A 131 -19.72 25.87 29.27
C TYR A 131 -20.08 25.15 27.98
N CYS A 132 -21.02 25.70 27.20
CA CYS A 132 -21.37 25.12 25.87
C CYS A 132 -20.24 25.23 24.87
N SER A 133 -19.40 26.29 24.95
CA SER A 133 -18.22 26.46 24.10
C SER A 133 -16.97 25.75 24.64
N HIS A 134 -17.09 25.00 25.73
CA HIS A 134 -16.00 24.25 26.38
C HIS A 134 -14.83 25.10 26.91
N ASN A 135 -15.02 26.42 27.03
CA ASN A 135 -14.00 27.33 27.61
C ASN A 135 -13.88 27.17 29.13
N PHE A 136 -14.99 26.90 29.80
CA PHE A 136 -15.04 26.61 31.22
C PHE A 136 -15.56 25.17 31.43
N VAL A 137 -15.00 24.51 32.44
CA VAL A 137 -15.47 23.19 32.85
C VAL A 137 -16.71 23.31 33.71
N LEU A 138 -17.66 22.45 33.48
CA LEU A 138 -18.83 22.20 34.32
C LEU A 138 -18.90 20.70 34.60
N PRO A 139 -18.58 20.25 35.82
CA PRO A 139 -18.63 18.86 36.21
C PRO A 139 -20.00 18.24 35.91
N GLY A 140 -20.03 17.04 35.36
CA GLY A 140 -21.26 16.36 34.93
C GLY A 140 -21.82 16.78 33.57
N PHE A 141 -21.23 17.80 32.93
CA PHE A 141 -21.73 18.27 31.61
C PHE A 141 -20.69 18.22 30.49
N ASN A 142 -19.58 18.93 30.65
CA ASN A 142 -18.57 19.07 29.60
C ASN A 142 -17.16 18.68 30.04
N ASP A 143 -17.03 18.13 31.22
CA ASP A 143 -15.78 17.63 31.75
C ASP A 143 -15.37 16.33 31.06
N LEU A 144 -14.09 15.98 31.18
CA LEU A 144 -13.51 14.80 30.54
C LEU A 144 -14.12 13.50 31.09
N ALA A 145 -14.37 13.43 32.42
CA ALA A 145 -14.91 12.23 33.05
C ALA A 145 -16.31 11.90 32.55
N SER A 146 -17.16 12.92 32.39
CA SER A 146 -18.54 12.75 31.93
C SER A 146 -18.63 12.49 30.42
N ARG A 147 -17.80 13.13 29.62
CA ARG A 147 -17.88 13.05 28.14
C ARG A 147 -17.09 11.89 27.56
N PHE A 148 -16.01 11.49 28.21
CA PHE A 148 -15.09 10.46 27.75
C PHE A 148 -14.65 9.56 28.93
N PRO A 149 -15.57 8.79 29.52
CA PRO A 149 -15.27 7.99 30.73
C PRO A 149 -14.16 6.98 30.52
N GLU A 150 -14.09 6.37 29.33
CA GLU A 150 -13.03 5.41 28.99
C GLU A 150 -11.64 6.08 28.94
N ILE A 151 -11.59 7.32 28.45
CA ILE A 151 -10.34 8.10 28.42
C ILE A 151 -9.98 8.57 29.83
N ALA A 152 -10.99 8.98 30.60
CA ALA A 152 -10.80 9.40 32.00
C ALA A 152 -10.28 8.25 32.88
N ALA A 153 -10.64 7.00 32.57
CA ALA A 153 -10.12 5.82 33.25
C ALA A 153 -8.61 5.60 33.03
N GLU A 154 -8.02 6.18 31.97
CA GLU A 154 -6.57 6.18 31.72
C GLU A 154 -5.85 7.35 32.41
N TRP A 155 -6.53 8.16 33.22
CA TRP A 155 -5.91 9.29 33.92
C TRP A 155 -4.92 8.79 34.96
N SER A 156 -3.66 9.21 34.87
CA SER A 156 -2.63 8.78 35.81
C SER A 156 -2.75 9.57 37.13
N GLU A 157 -2.54 8.89 38.25
CA GLU A 157 -2.44 9.51 39.59
C GLU A 157 -1.35 10.58 39.71
N ARG A 158 -0.37 10.55 38.78
CA ARG A 158 0.68 11.59 38.71
C ARG A 158 0.15 12.99 38.42
N ASN A 159 -1.10 13.13 38.02
CA ASN A 159 -1.73 14.41 37.74
C ASN A 159 -2.32 15.08 38.99
N LEU A 160 -2.42 14.36 40.09
CA LEU A 160 -3.00 14.93 41.33
C LEU A 160 -2.31 16.21 41.77
N PRO A 161 -3.09 17.24 42.22
CA PRO A 161 -4.49 17.17 42.57
C PRO A 161 -5.48 17.37 41.40
N LEU A 162 -5.03 17.52 40.14
CA LEU A 162 -5.90 17.70 38.99
C LEU A 162 -6.60 16.38 38.64
N THR A 163 -7.93 16.42 38.49
CA THR A 163 -8.79 15.27 38.20
C THR A 163 -9.55 15.46 36.88
N PRO A 164 -10.04 14.37 36.21
CA PRO A 164 -10.72 14.45 34.92
C PRO A 164 -12.00 15.27 34.90
N ASP A 165 -12.70 15.40 36.02
CA ASP A 165 -13.90 16.22 36.18
C ASP A 165 -13.62 17.73 36.24
N GLN A 166 -12.35 18.11 36.39
CA GLN A 166 -11.88 19.51 36.46
C GLN A 166 -11.36 20.04 35.12
N VAL A 167 -11.41 19.26 34.06
CA VAL A 167 -10.89 19.63 32.75
C VAL A 167 -11.87 19.26 31.65
N THR A 168 -11.90 20.08 30.58
CA THR A 168 -12.66 19.75 29.37
C THR A 168 -11.82 18.87 28.41
N ALA A 169 -12.47 18.07 27.58
CA ALA A 169 -11.83 17.16 26.62
C ALA A 169 -10.93 17.84 25.59
N PHE A 170 -11.14 19.12 25.32
CA PHE A 170 -10.40 19.86 24.29
C PHE A 170 -9.37 20.82 24.88
N LYS A 171 -9.08 20.70 26.18
CA LYS A 171 -8.09 21.57 26.85
C LYS A 171 -6.67 21.23 26.36
N ASN A 172 -5.91 22.29 26.00
CA ASN A 172 -4.54 22.17 25.52
C ASN A 172 -3.53 22.15 26.66
N ILE A 173 -3.73 21.28 27.64
CA ILE A 173 -2.74 21.01 28.70
C ILE A 173 -2.23 19.59 28.56
N LYS A 174 -0.95 19.36 28.85
CA LYS A 174 -0.33 18.06 28.91
C LYS A 174 -0.56 17.44 30.28
N VAL A 175 -1.01 16.17 30.26
CA VAL A 175 -1.21 15.36 31.47
C VAL A 175 -0.63 13.97 31.27
N TRP A 176 -0.44 13.25 32.37
CA TRP A 176 -0.01 11.87 32.37
C TRP A 176 -1.21 10.92 32.18
N TRP A 177 -1.03 9.96 31.33
CA TRP A 177 -1.99 8.91 31.04
C TRP A 177 -1.39 7.55 31.39
N LYS A 178 -2.22 6.60 31.79
CA LYS A 178 -1.84 5.22 32.12
C LYS A 178 -2.80 4.26 31.44
N CYS A 179 -2.33 3.48 30.44
CA CYS A 179 -3.19 2.51 29.77
C CYS A 179 -3.43 1.26 30.62
N HIS A 180 -4.34 0.40 30.19
CA HIS A 180 -4.69 -0.86 30.85
C HIS A 180 -3.50 -1.83 31.04
N LEU A 181 -2.43 -1.70 30.22
CA LEU A 181 -1.19 -2.46 30.35
C LEU A 181 -0.16 -1.78 31.30
N GLY A 182 -0.54 -0.67 31.94
CA GLY A 182 0.33 0.03 32.88
C GLY A 182 1.33 1.01 32.27
N HIS A 183 1.36 1.19 30.93
CA HIS A 183 2.27 2.16 30.32
C HIS A 183 1.85 3.58 30.65
N GLU A 184 2.81 4.39 31.08
CA GLU A 184 2.59 5.81 31.37
C GLU A 184 3.23 6.70 30.31
N TRP A 185 2.48 7.71 29.88
CA TRP A 185 2.98 8.72 28.92
C TRP A 185 2.34 10.07 29.17
N ASN A 186 2.97 11.11 28.63
CA ASN A 186 2.50 12.49 28.74
C ASN A 186 2.05 12.99 27.37
N THR A 187 0.80 13.47 27.27
CA THR A 187 0.26 14.09 26.05
C THR A 187 -0.87 15.06 26.38
N LEU A 188 -1.26 15.91 25.40
CA LEU A 188 -2.38 16.84 25.53
C LEU A 188 -3.71 16.09 25.73
N ILE A 189 -4.60 16.66 26.56
CA ILE A 189 -5.96 16.13 26.72
C ILE A 189 -6.66 16.09 25.35
N SER A 190 -6.59 17.19 24.59
CA SER A 190 -7.20 17.29 23.26
C SER A 190 -6.69 16.22 22.29
N THR A 191 -5.40 15.87 22.35
CA THR A 191 -4.82 14.82 21.53
C THR A 191 -5.35 13.42 21.91
N ARG A 192 -5.49 13.15 23.22
CA ARG A 192 -6.03 11.89 23.71
C ARG A 192 -7.52 11.75 23.40
N ALA A 193 -8.31 12.82 23.65
CA ALA A 193 -9.73 12.88 23.31
C ALA A 193 -9.98 12.81 21.78
N GLY A 194 -9.03 13.27 20.97
CA GLY A 194 -9.05 13.16 19.52
C GLY A 194 -8.70 11.75 19.00
N GLY A 195 -8.59 10.72 19.87
CA GLY A 195 -8.45 9.32 19.50
C GLY A 195 -7.00 8.81 19.49
N SER A 196 -6.00 9.59 19.89
CA SER A 196 -4.63 9.05 20.00
C SER A 196 -4.56 8.01 21.11
N GLN A 197 -3.87 6.90 20.82
CA GLN A 197 -3.70 5.78 21.74
C GLN A 197 -2.37 5.85 22.51
N CYS A 198 -2.18 4.92 23.47
CA CYS A 198 -0.89 4.71 24.11
C CYS A 198 0.22 4.54 23.07
N PRO A 199 1.29 5.38 23.08
CA PRO A 199 2.33 5.34 22.06
C PRO A 199 3.17 4.06 22.08
N TYR A 200 3.18 3.36 23.19
CA TYR A 200 3.87 2.08 23.34
C TYR A 200 3.03 0.93 22.77
N CYS A 201 1.74 0.87 23.13
CA CYS A 201 0.81 -0.14 22.59
C CYS A 201 0.63 -0.01 21.08
N SER A 202 0.58 1.23 20.57
CA SER A 202 0.48 1.52 19.13
C SER A 202 1.80 1.33 18.37
N GLY A 203 2.91 1.10 19.08
CA GLY A 203 4.24 0.93 18.49
C GLY A 203 4.87 2.21 17.93
N ILE A 204 4.34 3.40 18.26
CA ILE A 204 4.92 4.70 17.88
C ILE A 204 6.21 4.95 18.66
N LYS A 205 6.19 4.64 19.95
CA LYS A 205 7.38 4.71 20.81
C LYS A 205 7.87 3.32 21.17
N LEU A 206 9.17 3.16 21.16
CA LEU A 206 9.83 1.93 21.59
C LEU A 206 9.78 1.84 23.14
N LEU A 207 9.43 0.65 23.61
CA LEU A 207 9.57 0.25 25.00
C LEU A 207 10.26 -1.12 25.02
N LYS A 208 11.50 -1.12 25.49
CA LYS A 208 12.35 -2.32 25.60
C LYS A 208 11.69 -3.37 26.50
N GLY A 209 11.68 -4.62 26.10
CA GLY A 209 11.00 -5.70 26.81
C GLY A 209 9.49 -5.78 26.57
N PHE A 210 8.92 -4.91 25.71
CA PHE A 210 7.51 -4.92 25.40
C PHE A 210 7.21 -4.95 23.90
N ASN A 211 7.64 -3.92 23.14
CA ASN A 211 7.30 -3.78 21.73
C ASN A 211 8.56 -3.71 20.83
N ASP A 212 9.72 -4.03 21.37
CA ASP A 212 10.94 -4.17 20.61
C ASP A 212 10.94 -5.45 19.75
N LEU A 213 11.81 -5.48 18.75
CA LEU A 213 11.91 -6.60 17.82
C LEU A 213 12.34 -7.89 18.50
N GLN A 214 13.25 -7.81 19.47
CA GLN A 214 13.75 -8.99 20.19
C GLN A 214 12.64 -9.68 20.98
N THR A 215 11.80 -8.89 21.64
CA THR A 215 10.70 -9.40 22.46
C THR A 215 9.54 -9.92 21.61
N LYS A 216 9.15 -9.19 20.56
CA LYS A 216 7.98 -9.56 19.73
C LYS A 216 8.29 -10.59 18.65
N PHE A 217 9.52 -10.60 18.13
CA PHE A 217 9.92 -11.43 17.00
C PHE A 217 11.29 -12.09 17.29
N PRO A 218 11.39 -12.92 18.32
CA PRO A 218 12.67 -13.52 18.73
C PRO A 218 13.31 -14.34 17.61
N SER A 219 12.52 -15.01 16.78
CA SER A 219 13.01 -15.75 15.62
C SER A 219 13.68 -14.87 14.57
N LEU A 220 13.21 -13.64 14.37
CA LEU A 220 13.86 -12.65 13.51
C LEU A 220 15.05 -12.00 14.18
N ALA A 221 15.00 -11.79 15.49
CA ALA A 221 16.11 -11.21 16.24
C ALA A 221 17.37 -12.06 16.17
N ILE A 222 17.25 -13.37 16.08
CA ILE A 222 18.39 -14.31 15.90
C ILE A 222 19.06 -14.12 14.52
N GLU A 223 18.33 -13.62 13.52
CA GLU A 223 18.89 -13.31 12.20
C GLU A 223 19.54 -11.91 12.13
N TRP A 224 19.60 -11.19 13.24
CA TRP A 224 20.25 -9.89 13.31
C TRP A 224 21.76 -10.04 13.19
N SER A 225 22.36 -9.40 12.19
CA SER A 225 23.82 -9.50 11.99
C SER A 225 24.58 -8.58 12.96
N ASP A 226 25.74 -9.05 13.44
CA ASP A 226 26.67 -8.28 14.27
C ASP A 226 27.20 -7.02 13.57
N LYS A 227 27.08 -6.95 12.23
CA LYS A 227 27.42 -5.74 11.46
C LYS A 227 26.55 -4.53 11.80
N ASN A 228 25.47 -4.72 12.56
CA ASN A 228 24.61 -3.63 13.00
C ASN A 228 25.10 -2.95 14.27
N LEU A 229 26.05 -3.51 14.98
CA LEU A 229 26.52 -2.94 16.25
C LEU A 229 26.96 -1.49 16.12
N PRO A 230 26.62 -0.61 17.07
CA PRO A 230 26.01 -0.91 18.39
C PRO A 230 24.47 -1.03 18.38
N LEU A 231 23.81 -1.01 17.24
CA LEU A 231 22.35 -1.14 17.13
C LEU A 231 21.96 -2.62 17.37
N THR A 232 21.10 -2.85 18.35
CA THR A 232 20.62 -4.18 18.75
C THR A 232 19.11 -4.35 18.43
N PRO A 233 18.59 -5.59 18.36
CA PRO A 233 17.18 -5.84 18.04
C PRO A 233 16.21 -5.25 19.07
N ASP A 234 16.63 -5.10 20.33
CA ASP A 234 15.84 -4.49 21.40
C ASP A 234 15.79 -2.96 21.32
N ALA A 235 16.58 -2.35 20.42
CA ALA A 235 16.59 -0.90 20.14
C ALA A 235 15.74 -0.50 18.91
N VAL A 236 14.97 -1.42 18.36
CA VAL A 236 14.04 -1.17 17.24
C VAL A 236 12.73 -1.90 17.45
N ASN A 237 11.63 -1.37 16.90
CA ASN A 237 10.33 -2.04 16.89
C ASN A 237 9.96 -2.56 15.49
N GLU A 238 8.85 -3.32 15.41
CA GLU A 238 8.33 -3.93 14.18
C GLU A 238 8.01 -2.92 13.06
N LYS A 239 7.75 -1.65 13.41
CA LYS A 239 7.42 -0.59 12.45
C LYS A 239 8.65 0.19 11.98
N SER A 240 9.83 -0.17 12.47
CA SER A 240 11.07 0.54 12.16
C SER A 240 11.37 0.54 10.66
N THR A 241 11.67 1.71 10.12
CA THR A 241 12.12 1.92 8.74
C THR A 241 13.64 1.82 8.57
N LYS A 242 14.35 1.49 9.65
CA LYS A 242 15.81 1.31 9.59
C LYS A 242 16.16 0.15 8.68
N ASN A 243 17.13 0.40 7.79
CA ASN A 243 17.71 -0.61 6.90
C ASN A 243 18.92 -1.21 7.61
N VAL A 244 18.83 -2.50 7.97
CA VAL A 244 19.82 -3.19 8.79
C VAL A 244 20.32 -4.45 8.10
N TRP A 245 21.45 -4.98 8.58
CA TRP A 245 22.00 -6.25 8.13
C TRP A 245 21.31 -7.43 8.79
N TRP A 246 20.95 -8.41 8.00
CA TRP A 246 20.39 -9.69 8.42
C TRP A 246 21.31 -10.81 8.03
N LYS A 247 21.40 -11.86 8.83
CA LYS A 247 22.15 -13.08 8.56
C LYS A 247 21.21 -14.27 8.52
N CYS A 248 21.07 -14.89 7.37
CA CYS A 248 20.18 -16.03 7.20
C CYS A 248 20.66 -17.24 8.02
N ARG A 249 19.78 -17.86 8.78
CA ARG A 249 20.10 -19.06 9.56
C ARG A 249 20.31 -20.31 8.68
N THR A 250 19.67 -20.35 7.52
CA THR A 250 19.69 -21.50 6.60
C THR A 250 20.94 -21.50 5.73
N CYS A 251 21.24 -20.38 5.07
CA CYS A 251 22.34 -20.31 4.09
C CYS A 251 23.52 -19.44 4.54
N GLY A 252 23.44 -18.79 5.70
CA GLY A 252 24.49 -17.91 6.21
C GLY A 252 24.64 -16.56 5.47
N TYR A 253 23.88 -16.35 4.40
CA TYR A 253 23.97 -15.12 3.60
C TYR A 253 23.60 -13.90 4.41
N GLU A 254 24.38 -12.83 4.24
CA GLU A 254 24.12 -11.55 4.90
C GLU A 254 23.66 -10.50 3.89
N TRP A 255 22.55 -9.83 4.21
CA TRP A 255 21.97 -8.80 3.33
C TRP A 255 21.35 -7.65 4.12
N LYS A 256 21.14 -6.53 3.46
CA LYS A 256 20.40 -5.40 4.02
C LYS A 256 18.93 -5.48 3.69
N ALA A 257 18.09 -5.26 4.70
CA ALA A 257 16.65 -5.09 4.51
C ALA A 257 16.06 -4.22 5.65
N VAL A 258 14.97 -3.54 5.33
CA VAL A 258 14.22 -2.72 6.31
C VAL A 258 13.54 -3.64 7.32
N VAL A 259 13.64 -3.31 8.62
CA VAL A 259 13.04 -4.10 9.71
C VAL A 259 11.56 -4.39 9.45
N LYS A 260 10.76 -3.36 9.15
CA LYS A 260 9.33 -3.50 8.82
C LYS A 260 9.07 -4.47 7.66
N ALA A 261 9.94 -4.53 6.66
CA ALA A 261 9.80 -5.43 5.52
C ALA A 261 10.08 -6.89 5.92
N ARG A 262 11.06 -7.12 6.80
CA ARG A 262 11.35 -8.44 7.35
C ARG A 262 10.21 -8.97 8.22
N VAL A 263 9.65 -8.13 9.09
CA VAL A 263 8.49 -8.47 9.92
C VAL A 263 7.27 -8.84 9.07
N LYS A 264 7.09 -8.21 7.91
CA LYS A 264 6.01 -8.53 6.95
C LYS A 264 6.26 -9.79 6.10
N GLY A 265 7.26 -10.60 6.44
CA GLY A 265 7.55 -11.84 5.74
C GLY A 265 8.60 -11.72 4.62
N GLY A 266 9.37 -10.63 4.56
CA GLY A 266 10.50 -10.54 3.65
C GLY A 266 11.51 -11.65 3.92
N MET A 267 11.81 -12.49 2.93
CA MET A 267 12.71 -13.65 3.04
C MET A 267 14.15 -13.30 2.66
N CYS A 268 15.09 -14.17 3.06
CA CYS A 268 16.45 -14.14 2.55
C CYS A 268 16.43 -14.19 1.01
N PRO A 269 17.13 -13.29 0.31
CA PRO A 269 17.09 -13.26 -1.15
C PRO A 269 17.70 -14.52 -1.79
N VAL A 270 18.63 -15.19 -1.12
CA VAL A 270 19.24 -16.45 -1.59
C VAL A 270 18.25 -17.61 -1.42
N CYS A 271 17.65 -17.77 -0.24
CA CYS A 271 16.65 -18.81 0.00
C CYS A 271 15.36 -18.61 -0.82
N ALA A 272 15.05 -17.36 -1.17
CA ALA A 272 13.95 -17.01 -2.07
C ALA A 272 14.36 -17.00 -3.56
N GLU A 273 15.56 -17.49 -3.88
CA GLU A 273 16.13 -17.63 -5.24
C GLU A 273 16.22 -16.32 -6.05
N ARG A 274 16.19 -15.18 -5.37
CA ARG A 274 16.36 -13.83 -5.96
C ARG A 274 17.83 -13.39 -6.04
N ALA A 275 18.71 -14.09 -5.34
CA ALA A 275 20.15 -13.87 -5.37
C ALA A 275 20.87 -15.23 -5.42
N VAL A 276 22.06 -15.22 -5.97
CA VAL A 276 22.91 -16.43 -6.07
C VAL A 276 24.00 -16.34 -5.02
N LEU A 277 24.16 -17.44 -4.29
CA LEU A 277 25.25 -17.66 -3.35
C LEU A 277 26.05 -18.87 -3.84
N GLN A 278 27.29 -18.61 -4.24
CA GLN A 278 28.21 -19.67 -4.70
C GLN A 278 28.41 -20.72 -3.60
N GLY A 279 28.35 -21.99 -3.98
CA GLY A 279 28.45 -23.13 -3.07
C GLY A 279 27.15 -23.46 -2.35
N TYR A 280 26.02 -22.76 -2.68
CA TYR A 280 24.73 -23.03 -2.06
C TYR A 280 23.59 -23.24 -3.08
N ASN A 281 23.24 -22.20 -3.86
CA ASN A 281 22.15 -22.26 -4.82
C ASN A 281 22.58 -21.89 -6.25
N ASP A 282 23.88 -21.83 -6.49
CA ASP A 282 24.41 -21.67 -7.84
C ASP A 282 24.25 -22.94 -8.67
N LEU A 283 24.18 -22.80 -9.99
CA LEU A 283 23.99 -23.90 -10.92
C LEU A 283 25.11 -24.96 -10.80
N GLY A 284 26.35 -24.52 -10.56
CA GLY A 284 27.47 -25.43 -10.43
C GLY A 284 27.35 -26.38 -9.23
N THR A 285 26.70 -25.90 -8.16
CA THR A 285 26.45 -26.68 -6.94
C THR A 285 25.18 -27.54 -7.07
N THR A 286 24.11 -26.98 -7.65
CA THR A 286 22.81 -27.67 -7.68
C THR A 286 22.68 -28.67 -8.81
N ASP A 287 23.32 -28.42 -9.95
CA ASP A 287 23.19 -29.25 -11.15
C ASP A 287 24.58 -29.51 -11.80
N PRO A 288 25.52 -30.14 -11.08
CA PRO A 288 26.91 -30.30 -11.52
C PRO A 288 27.04 -31.09 -12.82
N HIS A 289 26.07 -31.96 -13.15
CA HIS A 289 26.06 -32.75 -14.39
C HIS A 289 25.95 -31.86 -15.65
N LEU A 290 25.35 -30.64 -15.52
CA LEU A 290 25.22 -29.71 -16.64
C LEU A 290 26.51 -28.91 -16.93
N LEU A 291 27.54 -28.97 -16.04
CA LEU A 291 28.77 -28.22 -16.22
C LEU A 291 29.55 -28.64 -17.47
N SER A 292 29.50 -29.91 -17.84
CA SER A 292 30.11 -30.44 -19.08
C SER A 292 29.46 -29.91 -20.36
N GLU A 293 28.20 -29.47 -20.25
CA GLU A 293 27.47 -28.90 -21.38
C GLU A 293 27.47 -27.34 -21.38
N TRP A 294 28.07 -26.70 -20.39
CA TRP A 294 28.18 -25.25 -20.34
C TRP A 294 29.21 -24.74 -21.36
N ASP A 295 28.79 -23.87 -22.29
CA ASP A 295 29.73 -23.27 -23.24
C ASP A 295 30.46 -22.09 -22.59
N TYR A 296 31.61 -22.35 -21.98
CA TYR A 296 32.41 -21.34 -21.26
C TYR A 296 32.94 -20.24 -22.17
N GLU A 297 33.16 -20.52 -23.44
CA GLU A 297 33.68 -19.53 -24.39
C GLU A 297 32.61 -18.50 -24.76
N LYS A 298 31.38 -18.96 -25.04
CA LYS A 298 30.28 -18.10 -25.49
C LYS A 298 29.55 -17.42 -24.33
N ASN A 299 29.65 -17.93 -23.12
CA ASN A 299 29.00 -17.39 -21.91
C ASN A 299 29.90 -16.48 -21.07
N SER A 300 30.83 -15.75 -21.66
CA SER A 300 31.85 -14.95 -20.97
C SER A 300 31.34 -14.10 -19.79
N LYS A 301 30.10 -13.67 -19.82
CA LYS A 301 29.43 -12.87 -18.76
C LYS A 301 28.84 -13.73 -17.63
N TRP A 302 28.42 -14.94 -17.94
CA TRP A 302 27.72 -15.81 -17.01
C TRP A 302 28.54 -17.10 -16.78
N THR A 303 28.65 -17.46 -15.51
CA THR A 303 29.28 -18.71 -15.10
C THR A 303 28.30 -19.55 -14.28
N PRO A 304 28.45 -20.86 -14.20
CA PRO A 304 27.60 -21.69 -13.34
C PRO A 304 27.58 -21.26 -11.89
N SER A 305 28.64 -20.56 -11.40
CA SER A 305 28.72 -20.07 -10.01
C SER A 305 27.98 -18.74 -9.77
N ASN A 306 27.54 -18.02 -10.83
CA ASN A 306 26.83 -16.75 -10.67
C ASN A 306 25.39 -16.76 -11.22
N VAL A 307 24.88 -17.93 -11.55
CA VAL A 307 23.48 -18.16 -11.97
C VAL A 307 22.86 -19.28 -11.12
N SER A 308 21.56 -19.20 -10.85
CA SER A 308 20.81 -20.26 -10.16
C SER A 308 20.11 -21.18 -11.14
N ARG A 309 19.73 -22.37 -10.70
CA ARG A 309 18.97 -23.35 -11.49
C ARG A 309 17.62 -22.83 -12.00
N ASN A 310 16.98 -21.91 -11.28
CA ASN A 310 15.68 -21.29 -11.64
C ASN A 310 15.84 -20.02 -12.49
N SER A 311 17.02 -19.75 -12.99
CA SER A 311 17.28 -18.56 -13.79
C SER A 311 16.64 -18.66 -15.18
N MET A 312 15.85 -17.65 -15.55
CA MET A 312 15.27 -17.49 -16.90
C MET A 312 16.27 -16.98 -17.93
N LYS A 313 17.55 -16.85 -17.56
CA LYS A 313 18.59 -16.39 -18.50
C LYS A 313 18.80 -17.40 -19.61
N VAL A 314 18.90 -16.88 -20.83
CA VAL A 314 19.22 -17.66 -22.01
C VAL A 314 20.74 -17.66 -22.16
N VAL A 315 21.34 -18.84 -22.10
CA VAL A 315 22.79 -19.06 -22.20
C VAL A 315 23.12 -20.05 -23.31
N TRP A 316 24.39 -20.15 -23.64
CA TRP A 316 24.89 -21.10 -24.60
C TRP A 316 25.22 -22.42 -23.93
N TRP A 317 24.78 -23.50 -24.56
CA TRP A 317 25.04 -24.87 -24.19
C TRP A 317 25.77 -25.60 -25.31
N LYS A 318 26.66 -26.53 -24.97
CA LYS A 318 27.40 -27.36 -25.94
C LYS A 318 27.18 -28.83 -25.54
N CYS A 319 26.38 -29.55 -26.29
CA CYS A 319 26.10 -30.97 -26.00
C CYS A 319 27.31 -31.84 -26.28
N GLY A 320 27.28 -33.10 -25.80
CA GLY A 320 28.32 -34.10 -26.03
C GLY A 320 28.58 -34.44 -27.48
N ALA A 321 27.61 -34.18 -28.39
CA ALA A 321 27.79 -34.30 -29.83
C ALA A 321 28.45 -33.06 -30.49
N GLY A 322 28.77 -32.03 -29.74
CA GLY A 322 29.42 -30.81 -30.24
C GLY A 322 28.48 -29.71 -30.72
N HIS A 323 27.14 -29.92 -30.68
CA HIS A 323 26.19 -28.87 -31.06
C HIS A 323 26.18 -27.76 -30.05
N SER A 324 26.31 -26.52 -30.52
CA SER A 324 26.21 -25.31 -29.69
C SER A 324 24.86 -24.65 -29.94
N TYR A 325 24.07 -24.47 -28.87
CA TYR A 325 22.70 -23.95 -28.92
C TYR A 325 22.38 -23.03 -27.76
N ARG A 326 21.32 -22.27 -27.88
CA ARG A 326 20.85 -21.36 -26.83
C ARG A 326 19.59 -21.92 -26.20
N ALA A 327 19.56 -21.97 -24.86
CA ALA A 327 18.39 -22.33 -24.09
C ALA A 327 18.38 -21.60 -22.74
N LYS A 328 17.20 -21.45 -22.13
CA LYS A 328 17.10 -20.97 -20.77
C LYS A 328 17.73 -21.98 -19.82
N ILE A 329 18.25 -21.49 -18.70
CA ILE A 329 18.76 -22.39 -17.66
C ILE A 329 17.63 -23.30 -17.15
N THR A 330 16.43 -22.74 -16.92
CA THR A 330 15.25 -23.50 -16.51
C THR A 330 14.84 -24.61 -17.47
N ASP A 331 15.03 -24.43 -18.78
CA ASP A 331 14.73 -25.45 -19.78
C ASP A 331 15.62 -26.67 -19.56
N ARG A 332 16.87 -26.47 -19.07
CA ARG A 332 17.83 -27.56 -18.83
C ARG A 332 17.68 -28.17 -17.43
N THR A 333 17.37 -27.37 -16.43
CA THR A 333 17.37 -27.80 -15.02
C THR A 333 16.02 -28.31 -14.54
N ILE A 334 14.91 -27.68 -14.96
CA ILE A 334 13.55 -28.01 -14.53
C ILE A 334 12.84 -28.86 -15.59
N GLU A 335 12.83 -28.38 -16.83
CA GLU A 335 12.13 -29.07 -17.90
C GLU A 335 12.96 -30.19 -18.52
N GLN A 336 14.24 -30.31 -18.11
CA GLN A 336 15.18 -31.35 -18.56
C GLN A 336 15.28 -31.52 -20.08
N LYS A 337 15.02 -30.43 -20.81
CA LYS A 337 15.12 -30.43 -22.29
C LYS A 337 16.59 -30.59 -22.71
N GLY A 338 16.82 -31.50 -23.64
CA GLY A 338 18.14 -31.75 -24.24
C GLY A 338 18.49 -30.74 -25.35
N CYS A 339 19.54 -31.10 -26.12
CA CYS A 339 19.93 -30.40 -27.31
C CYS A 339 18.85 -30.49 -28.39
N PRO A 340 18.30 -29.38 -28.93
CA PRO A 340 17.24 -29.42 -29.92
C PRO A 340 17.65 -30.16 -31.24
N GLN A 341 18.91 -30.06 -31.60
CA GLN A 341 19.41 -30.76 -32.83
C GLN A 341 19.50 -32.25 -32.58
N CYS A 342 20.04 -32.70 -31.42
CA CYS A 342 20.05 -34.10 -31.07
C CYS A 342 18.62 -34.68 -30.96
N GLU A 343 17.68 -33.92 -30.44
CA GLU A 343 16.27 -34.31 -30.34
C GLU A 343 15.63 -34.46 -31.71
N ALA A 344 15.85 -33.53 -32.64
CA ALA A 344 15.35 -33.62 -34.01
C ALA A 344 15.92 -34.83 -34.75
N GLU A 345 17.21 -35.11 -34.58
CA GLU A 345 17.85 -36.26 -35.18
C GLU A 345 17.34 -37.59 -34.55
N PHE A 346 17.10 -37.60 -33.23
CA PHE A 346 16.49 -38.74 -32.56
C PHE A 346 15.08 -39.01 -33.09
N GLN A 347 14.25 -37.96 -33.22
CA GLN A 347 12.90 -38.10 -33.79
C GLN A 347 12.89 -38.66 -35.21
N GLN A 348 13.90 -38.31 -36.01
CA GLN A 348 14.07 -38.87 -37.35
C GLN A 348 14.46 -40.36 -37.31
N ALA A 349 15.32 -40.76 -36.37
CA ALA A 349 15.79 -42.14 -36.23
C ALA A 349 14.81 -43.06 -35.48
N LEU A 350 13.95 -42.49 -34.63
CA LEU A 350 13.08 -43.22 -33.71
C LEU A 350 12.20 -44.27 -34.39
N PRO A 351 11.52 -44.00 -35.53
CA PRO A 351 10.69 -45.02 -36.18
C PRO A 351 11.47 -46.27 -36.53
N GLN A 352 12.65 -46.13 -37.12
CA GLN A 352 13.52 -47.24 -37.49
C GLN A 352 14.01 -47.98 -36.24
N MET A 353 14.45 -47.23 -35.21
CA MET A 353 14.94 -47.84 -33.98
C MET A 353 13.86 -48.64 -33.24
N LEU A 354 12.61 -48.15 -33.18
CA LEU A 354 11.47 -48.88 -32.62
C LEU A 354 11.17 -50.15 -33.38
N ILE A 355 11.13 -50.08 -34.72
CA ILE A 355 10.87 -51.26 -35.56
C ILE A 355 11.97 -52.31 -35.36
N MET A 356 13.23 -51.89 -35.35
CA MET A 356 14.37 -52.79 -35.09
C MET A 356 14.29 -53.44 -33.71
N MET A 357 13.97 -52.65 -32.68
CA MET A 357 13.83 -53.15 -31.32
C MET A 357 12.69 -54.15 -31.19
N TYR A 358 11.50 -53.83 -31.70
CA TYR A 358 10.35 -54.72 -31.63
C TYR A 358 10.53 -55.98 -32.50
N GLY A 359 11.16 -55.83 -33.69
CA GLY A 359 11.54 -56.96 -34.53
C GLY A 359 12.50 -57.92 -33.79
N ALA A 360 13.57 -57.37 -33.21
CA ALA A 360 14.55 -58.16 -32.46
C ALA A 360 13.94 -58.88 -31.25
N GLN A 361 13.02 -58.24 -30.53
CA GLN A 361 12.31 -58.85 -29.41
C GLN A 361 11.43 -60.02 -29.80
N ASN A 362 11.00 -60.09 -31.05
CA ASN A 362 10.10 -61.14 -31.60
C ASN A 362 10.74 -62.02 -32.64
N GLY A 363 12.06 -61.98 -32.80
CA GLY A 363 12.81 -62.83 -33.72
C GLY A 363 12.57 -62.52 -35.21
N ILE A 364 12.14 -61.28 -35.50
CA ILE A 364 11.84 -60.81 -36.87
C ILE A 364 13.05 -60.08 -37.41
N THR A 365 13.48 -60.45 -38.61
CA THR A 365 14.54 -59.71 -39.32
C THR A 365 14.02 -58.35 -39.79
N VAL A 366 14.73 -57.28 -39.45
CA VAL A 366 14.45 -55.95 -39.93
C VAL A 366 15.62 -55.50 -40.79
N LYS A 367 15.36 -55.32 -42.06
CA LYS A 367 16.31 -54.74 -43.04
C LYS A 367 16.05 -53.23 -43.08
N SER A 368 17.06 -52.44 -42.73
CA SER A 368 16.96 -50.97 -42.64
C SER A 368 17.60 -50.31 -43.87
N ASN A 369 16.99 -49.27 -44.36
CA ASN A 369 17.53 -48.27 -45.30
C ASN A 369 18.13 -48.74 -46.60
N SER A 370 17.94 -49.88 -47.00
CA SER A 370 18.59 -50.19 -48.11
C SER A 370 18.26 -51.18 -48.77
N ASP A 371 18.68 -51.58 -49.02
CA ASP A 371 19.39 -52.35 -49.91
C ASP A 371 18.46 -53.38 -50.39
N SER A 372 17.63 -52.92 -50.88
CA SER A 372 17.47 -53.00 -52.24
C SER A 372 17.30 -54.37 -52.97
N GLU A 373 16.72 -55.32 -52.26
CA GLU A 373 15.95 -56.29 -52.98
C GLU A 373 14.78 -55.68 -53.78
N LEU A 374 14.39 -54.42 -53.36
CA LEU A 374 13.29 -53.67 -53.95
C LEU A 374 13.72 -52.40 -54.70
N GLY A 375 15.00 -52.08 -54.71
CA GLY A 375 15.54 -50.89 -55.40
C GLY A 375 15.03 -49.53 -54.88
N MET A 376 14.48 -49.43 -53.64
CA MET A 376 13.91 -48.25 -53.10
C MET A 376 14.33 -48.05 -51.62
N ARG A 377 14.41 -46.82 -51.20
CA ARG A 377 14.69 -46.45 -49.79
C ARG A 377 13.41 -46.53 -48.94
N LEU A 378 13.47 -47.29 -47.85
CA LEU A 378 12.40 -47.51 -46.88
C LEU A 378 12.93 -47.25 -45.48
N VAL A 379 12.04 -46.90 -44.56
CA VAL A 379 12.39 -46.83 -43.12
C VAL A 379 12.75 -48.21 -42.60
N ALA A 380 11.99 -49.18 -42.96
CA ALA A 380 12.26 -50.60 -42.66
C ALA A 380 11.58 -51.56 -43.68
N TYR A 381 12.19 -52.72 -43.88
CA TYR A 381 11.59 -53.83 -44.55
C TYR A 381 11.64 -55.05 -43.63
N LEU A 382 10.50 -55.73 -43.52
CA LEU A 382 10.31 -56.89 -42.64
C LEU A 382 9.98 -58.11 -43.59
N PRO A 383 10.99 -58.87 -43.98
CA PRO A 383 10.78 -59.97 -44.98
C PRO A 383 9.77 -61.00 -44.51
N GLU A 384 9.85 -61.49 -43.28
CA GLU A 384 8.97 -62.48 -42.68
C GLU A 384 7.50 -62.04 -42.63
N LEU A 385 7.25 -60.72 -42.55
CA LEU A 385 5.91 -60.15 -42.57
C LEU A 385 5.46 -59.67 -43.96
N HIS A 386 6.27 -59.85 -44.95
CA HIS A 386 6.04 -59.32 -46.31
C HIS A 386 5.61 -57.85 -46.28
N CYS A 387 6.31 -57.04 -45.47
CA CYS A 387 5.91 -55.68 -45.13
C CYS A 387 7.03 -54.65 -45.33
N ALA A 388 6.74 -53.59 -46.08
CA ALA A 388 7.55 -52.44 -46.27
C ALA A 388 6.96 -51.25 -45.47
N VAL A 389 7.81 -50.54 -44.76
CA VAL A 389 7.38 -49.46 -43.85
C VAL A 389 8.08 -48.13 -44.23
N ASP A 390 7.29 -47.09 -44.36
CA ASP A 390 7.80 -45.74 -44.64
C ASP A 390 7.09 -44.69 -43.78
N ILE A 391 7.59 -43.44 -43.73
CA ILE A 391 6.95 -42.32 -43.04
C ILE A 391 6.12 -41.55 -44.05
N ALA A 392 4.90 -41.18 -43.67
CA ALA A 392 3.99 -40.43 -44.54
C ALA A 392 4.61 -39.08 -44.98
N GLY A 393 4.62 -38.87 -46.30
CA GLY A 393 5.19 -37.69 -46.93
C GLY A 393 4.42 -36.42 -46.61
N ALA A 394 5.13 -35.34 -46.26
CA ALA A 394 4.55 -34.05 -46.03
C ALA A 394 4.40 -33.23 -47.33
N THR A 395 5.35 -33.37 -48.25
CA THR A 395 5.39 -32.60 -49.48
C THR A 395 4.75 -33.36 -50.67
N VAL A 396 4.41 -32.63 -51.74
CA VAL A 396 3.87 -33.22 -52.97
C VAL A 396 4.86 -34.20 -53.58
N THR A 397 6.16 -33.88 -53.55
CA THR A 397 7.22 -34.73 -54.07
C THR A 397 7.31 -36.03 -53.29
N GLU A 398 7.37 -35.97 -51.95
CA GLU A 398 7.39 -37.14 -51.07
C GLU A 398 6.15 -38.04 -51.28
N LYS A 399 4.96 -37.46 -51.45
CA LYS A 399 3.72 -38.20 -51.73
C LYS A 399 3.76 -38.90 -53.10
N ARG A 400 4.36 -38.25 -54.12
CA ARG A 400 4.57 -38.91 -55.44
C ARG A 400 5.51 -40.11 -55.36
N GLU A 401 6.65 -39.92 -54.66
CA GLU A 401 7.59 -41.03 -54.41
C GLU A 401 6.92 -42.18 -53.67
N GLN A 402 6.09 -41.86 -52.65
CA GLN A 402 5.33 -42.88 -51.94
C GLN A 402 4.32 -43.62 -52.79
N SER A 403 3.69 -42.93 -53.73
CA SER A 403 2.79 -43.59 -54.69
C SER A 403 3.54 -44.56 -55.55
N VAL A 404 4.76 -44.25 -56.01
CA VAL A 404 5.63 -45.15 -56.77
C VAL A 404 6.05 -46.36 -55.91
N LYS A 405 6.50 -46.10 -54.66
CA LYS A 405 6.86 -47.19 -53.72
C LYS A 405 5.68 -48.13 -53.43
N ALA A 406 4.48 -47.58 -53.25
CA ALA A 406 3.26 -48.36 -53.03
C ALA A 406 2.97 -49.27 -54.23
N HIS A 407 3.13 -48.75 -55.45
CA HIS A 407 2.94 -49.57 -56.66
C HIS A 407 3.98 -50.68 -56.77
N ILE A 408 5.25 -50.41 -56.45
CA ILE A 408 6.32 -51.45 -56.45
C ILE A 408 6.01 -52.50 -55.39
N CYS A 409 5.57 -52.13 -54.19
CA CYS A 409 5.17 -53.07 -53.15
C CYS A 409 4.00 -53.93 -53.59
N GLN A 410 2.98 -53.35 -54.19
CA GLN A 410 1.82 -54.06 -54.70
C GLN A 410 2.23 -55.11 -55.81
N SER A 411 3.10 -54.70 -56.70
CA SER A 411 3.61 -55.57 -57.75
C SER A 411 4.41 -56.75 -57.21
N ASN A 412 5.06 -56.59 -56.07
CA ASN A 412 5.82 -57.65 -55.39
C ASN A 412 5.02 -58.36 -54.27
N ARG A 413 3.71 -58.16 -54.18
CA ARG A 413 2.80 -58.75 -53.18
C ARG A 413 3.23 -58.38 -51.70
N LEU A 414 3.74 -57.18 -51.47
CA LEU A 414 4.15 -56.70 -50.19
C LEU A 414 3.12 -55.75 -49.63
N GLY A 415 2.90 -55.79 -48.29
CA GLY A 415 2.19 -54.77 -47.57
C GLY A 415 3.01 -53.46 -47.49
N TYR A 416 2.41 -52.30 -47.75
CA TYR A 416 3.06 -51.05 -47.69
C TYR A 416 2.38 -50.18 -46.52
N TYR A 417 3.13 -49.94 -45.48
CA TYR A 417 2.63 -49.20 -44.30
C TYR A 417 3.26 -47.80 -44.20
N LEU A 418 2.41 -46.78 -44.02
CA LEU A 418 2.81 -45.45 -43.84
C LEU A 418 2.60 -45.05 -42.36
N ILE A 419 3.69 -44.82 -41.66
CA ILE A 419 3.66 -44.25 -40.29
C ILE A 419 3.36 -42.78 -40.42
N LYS A 420 2.37 -42.28 -39.66
CA LYS A 420 2.06 -40.84 -39.64
C LYS A 420 3.23 -40.05 -39.10
N ARG A 421 3.56 -38.94 -39.75
CA ARG A 421 4.57 -38.00 -39.26
C ARG A 421 3.99 -37.27 -38.06
N THR A 422 4.57 -37.47 -36.89
CA THR A 422 4.22 -36.82 -35.64
C THR A 422 5.47 -36.42 -34.89
N ALA A 423 5.40 -35.28 -34.14
CA ALA A 423 6.46 -34.88 -33.21
C ALA A 423 6.31 -35.56 -31.82
N ASP A 424 5.18 -36.21 -31.58
CA ASP A 424 4.93 -36.95 -30.36
C ASP A 424 5.53 -38.35 -30.47
N THR A 425 6.58 -38.61 -29.70
CA THR A 425 7.32 -39.87 -29.68
C THR A 425 6.49 -41.04 -29.17
N LEU A 426 5.56 -40.80 -28.24
CA LEU A 426 4.67 -41.84 -27.73
C LEU A 426 3.60 -42.23 -28.75
N GLN A 427 3.07 -41.26 -29.47
CA GLN A 427 2.15 -41.52 -30.56
C GLN A 427 2.85 -42.28 -31.69
N MET A 428 4.10 -41.96 -31.98
CA MET A 428 4.92 -42.71 -32.95
C MET A 428 5.10 -44.16 -32.53
N ALA A 429 5.44 -44.40 -31.26
CA ALA A 429 5.60 -45.76 -30.74
C ALA A 429 4.28 -46.55 -30.77
N ALA A 430 3.13 -45.93 -30.49
CA ALA A 430 1.82 -46.54 -30.54
C ALA A 430 1.44 -46.92 -31.97
N GLU A 431 1.72 -46.09 -32.97
CA GLU A 431 1.50 -46.42 -34.38
C GLU A 431 2.36 -47.60 -34.86
N ILE A 432 3.62 -47.63 -34.45
CA ILE A 432 4.51 -48.77 -34.78
C ILE A 432 4.04 -50.06 -34.10
N LYS A 433 3.61 -50.00 -32.84
CA LYS A 433 2.98 -51.18 -32.17
C LYS A 433 1.76 -51.67 -32.94
N THR A 434 0.93 -50.76 -33.45
CA THR A 434 -0.24 -51.14 -34.27
C THR A 434 0.16 -51.87 -35.54
N LEU A 435 1.30 -51.53 -36.15
CA LEU A 435 1.85 -52.27 -37.29
C LEU A 435 2.12 -53.74 -36.94
N PHE A 436 2.77 -54.01 -35.81
CA PHE A 436 3.07 -55.39 -35.37
C PHE A 436 1.79 -56.14 -35.00
N ILE A 437 0.84 -55.50 -34.30
CA ILE A 437 -0.44 -56.08 -33.93
C ILE A 437 -1.25 -56.48 -35.16
N ARG A 438 -1.27 -55.71 -36.26
CA ARG A 438 -1.93 -56.02 -37.52
C ARG A 438 -1.32 -57.23 -38.20
N ASN A 439 -0.07 -57.55 -37.89
CA ASN A 439 0.62 -58.72 -38.35
C ASN A 439 0.62 -59.88 -37.32
N HIS A 440 -0.34 -59.87 -36.39
CA HIS A 440 -0.54 -60.85 -35.33
C HIS A 440 0.58 -61.03 -34.35
N ILE A 441 1.41 -59.93 -34.13
CA ILE A 441 2.49 -59.90 -33.18
C ILE A 441 2.09 -58.97 -32.02
N TYR A 442 1.91 -59.53 -30.84
CA TYR A 442 1.50 -58.79 -29.67
C TYR A 442 2.73 -58.39 -28.85
N LEU A 443 2.93 -57.10 -28.73
CA LEU A 443 4.04 -56.50 -27.97
C LEU A 443 3.62 -56.22 -26.54
N HIS A 444 4.26 -56.88 -25.58
CA HIS A 444 4.08 -56.63 -24.14
C HIS A 444 5.14 -55.64 -23.65
N THR A 445 5.07 -54.40 -24.13
CA THR A 445 6.08 -53.38 -23.81
C THR A 445 5.43 -52.07 -23.46
N ASP A 446 6.16 -51.28 -22.66
CA ASP A 446 5.80 -49.95 -22.26
C ASP A 446 6.43 -48.94 -23.23
N SER A 447 5.60 -48.23 -23.99
CA SER A 447 6.06 -47.27 -25.01
C SER A 447 6.91 -46.17 -24.44
N GLU A 448 6.65 -45.71 -23.21
CA GLU A 448 7.40 -44.63 -22.55
C GLU A 448 8.81 -45.12 -22.21
N LYS A 449 8.93 -46.30 -21.61
CA LYS A 449 10.22 -46.95 -21.33
C LYS A 449 10.99 -47.25 -22.59
N ASP A 450 10.33 -47.76 -23.62
CA ASP A 450 10.96 -48.08 -24.89
C ASP A 450 11.61 -46.85 -25.53
N VAL A 451 10.86 -45.76 -25.63
CA VAL A 451 11.35 -44.48 -26.15
C VAL A 451 12.51 -43.96 -25.33
N GLN A 452 12.40 -44.05 -23.99
CA GLN A 452 13.46 -43.60 -23.06
C GLN A 452 14.76 -44.39 -23.30
N VAL A 453 14.69 -45.69 -23.33
CA VAL A 453 15.86 -46.57 -23.55
C VAL A 453 16.51 -46.30 -24.92
N LEU A 454 15.70 -46.10 -25.96
CA LEU A 454 16.22 -45.80 -27.30
C LEU A 454 16.85 -44.43 -27.36
N ARG A 455 16.30 -43.45 -26.65
CA ARG A 455 16.88 -42.10 -26.54
C ARG A 455 18.26 -42.12 -25.88
N GLU A 456 18.40 -42.86 -24.79
CA GLU A 456 19.67 -42.99 -24.08
C GLU A 456 20.73 -43.65 -24.96
N ARG A 457 20.40 -44.77 -25.61
CA ARG A 457 21.30 -45.47 -26.55
C ARG A 457 21.71 -44.60 -27.74
N PHE A 458 20.76 -43.82 -28.30
CA PHE A 458 21.02 -42.93 -29.41
C PHE A 458 22.02 -41.85 -29.01
N LEU A 459 21.81 -41.21 -27.84
CA LEU A 459 22.71 -40.17 -27.35
C LEU A 459 24.10 -40.72 -27.02
N GLU A 460 24.18 -41.90 -26.38
CA GLU A 460 25.46 -42.54 -26.11
C GLU A 460 26.25 -42.82 -27.39
N TRP A 461 25.58 -43.42 -28.36
CA TRP A 461 26.18 -43.72 -29.68
C TRP A 461 26.70 -42.42 -30.34
N LYS A 462 25.88 -41.40 -30.33
CA LYS A 462 26.19 -40.10 -30.93
C LYS A 462 27.39 -39.43 -30.25
N TYR A 463 27.41 -39.41 -28.94
CA TYR A 463 28.50 -38.83 -28.16
C TYR A 463 29.83 -39.60 -28.34
N ARG A 464 29.80 -40.91 -28.35
CA ARG A 464 30.97 -41.73 -28.65
C ARG A 464 31.55 -41.43 -30.04
N ASN A 465 30.73 -41.29 -31.06
CA ASN A 465 31.17 -40.99 -32.39
C ASN A 465 31.70 -39.55 -32.55
N ALA A 466 31.10 -38.58 -31.87
CA ALA A 466 31.60 -37.20 -31.83
C ALA A 466 33.01 -37.13 -31.19
N CYS A 467 33.26 -37.89 -30.12
CA CYS A 467 34.56 -37.99 -29.50
C CYS A 467 35.63 -38.58 -30.44
N LYS A 468 35.29 -39.59 -31.21
CA LYS A 468 36.21 -40.22 -32.23
C LYS A 468 36.57 -39.25 -33.35
N LEU A 469 35.59 -38.42 -33.81
CA LEU A 469 35.82 -37.43 -34.89
C LEU A 469 36.66 -36.23 -34.42
N ASN A 470 36.63 -35.93 -33.15
CA ASN A 470 37.37 -34.79 -32.56
C ASN A 470 38.76 -35.14 -32.00
N GLY A 471 39.24 -36.38 -32.23
CA GLY A 471 40.63 -36.81 -31.91
C GLY A 471 41.00 -36.78 -30.43
N LYS A 472 40.01 -36.89 -29.53
CA LYS A 472 40.26 -36.98 -28.08
C LYS A 472 40.25 -38.45 -27.65
N TYR A 473 41.37 -39.09 -27.82
CA TYR A 473 41.87 -40.25 -27.04
C TYR A 473 43.30 -39.97 -26.70
#